data_d85a263fa31c8a969b13c9726b4f024c
#
_entry.id   d85a263fa31c8a969b13c9726b4f024c
#
_cell.length_a   1.000
_cell.length_b   1.000
_cell.length_c   1.000
_cell.angle_alpha   90.00
_cell.angle_beta   90.00
_cell.angle_gamma   90.00
#
_symmetry.space_group_name_H-M   'P 1'
#
loop_
_entity.id
_entity.type
_entity.pdbx_description
1 polymer ?
#
loop_
_entity_poly.entity_id
_entity_poly.type
_entity_poly.pdbx_seq_one_letter_code
_entity_poly.pdbx_strand_id
1 'polypeptide(L)'
;MEKDNRANFGSKLGIILATAGSAVGLGNIWRFPYMTGDNGGAAFIFVYIMCVFLLGIPCIVNEFIIGRYSASNTARAYRKLSNGTPWAIIGYIGVLTGFLITSYYAVVSGWCLQYIYASAAGHLKGDPQFFASYFADFEKDPIKPVIWAVVILVITHLIIIRGVKEGIEKASKALMPALFVILIILVVSACMLPNAWEGIEFLFKPDFSKVSKDLFLGALGQAFFSLSIGMGCLCTFASYFTKDTDLTNSAVQISVIDTVVAILAGLLIFPAAFSIGVSPDSGPSLIFITLPNVFEQAFSSVPIIGYIVAISFYILLSLAALTSLISLHEVSTAFFHEEMNINRKTAATIVTVICSVIAALCSLSLSDWDAISIGGKPLFDILDYLTGQILLPVGGFLTCLFVGWYLPKKIVRDEYTNYGTMRGKFFNIYLSCVKYLCPALILLIFLHQIGVI
;
A
#
# COMPACT_ATOMS: atom_id res chain seq x y z
N MET A 1 -0.12 -32.61 -19.08
CA MET A 1 0.09 -31.18 -18.74
C MET A 1 -1.17 -30.46 -19.20
N GLU A 2 -2.15 -30.29 -18.31
CA GLU A 2 -3.28 -29.41 -18.58
C GLU A 2 -2.74 -28.00 -18.85
N LYS A 3 -3.11 -27.45 -20.00
CA LYS A 3 -2.91 -26.02 -20.26
C LYS A 3 -3.77 -25.28 -19.24
N ASP A 4 -3.14 -24.86 -18.15
CA ASP A 4 -3.75 -23.95 -17.19
C ASP A 4 -4.21 -22.71 -17.97
N ASN A 5 -5.51 -22.62 -18.16
CA ASN A 5 -6.19 -21.47 -18.80
C ASN A 5 -6.28 -20.31 -17.78
N ARG A 6 -5.15 -20.02 -17.07
CA ARG A 6 -5.08 -18.94 -16.12
C ARG A 6 -5.23 -17.61 -16.85
N ALA A 7 -6.08 -16.75 -16.31
CA ALA A 7 -6.22 -15.38 -16.83
C ALA A 7 -4.86 -14.66 -16.80
N ASN A 8 -4.53 -13.95 -17.87
CA ASN A 8 -3.31 -13.15 -17.98
C ASN A 8 -3.68 -11.68 -18.18
N PHE A 9 -2.76 -10.79 -17.79
CA PHE A 9 -2.85 -9.38 -18.19
C PHE A 9 -2.75 -9.25 -19.71
N GLY A 10 -3.50 -8.31 -20.27
CA GLY A 10 -3.54 -8.10 -21.71
C GLY A 10 -2.39 -7.26 -22.27
N SER A 11 -1.63 -6.56 -21.40
CA SER A 11 -0.56 -5.66 -21.85
C SER A 11 0.51 -5.44 -20.78
N LYS A 12 1.75 -5.11 -21.22
CA LYS A 12 2.84 -4.74 -20.31
C LYS A 12 2.50 -3.51 -19.46
N LEU A 13 1.87 -2.50 -20.05
CA LEU A 13 1.40 -1.33 -19.32
C LEU A 13 0.37 -1.70 -18.25
N GLY A 14 -0.56 -2.62 -18.56
CA GLY A 14 -1.53 -3.13 -17.60
C GLY A 14 -0.87 -3.84 -16.42
N ILE A 15 0.16 -4.65 -16.67
CA ILE A 15 0.97 -5.29 -15.62
C ILE A 15 1.56 -4.22 -14.68
N ILE A 16 2.26 -3.23 -15.25
CA ILE A 16 2.94 -2.19 -14.46
C ILE A 16 1.94 -1.35 -13.67
N LEU A 17 0.87 -0.87 -14.29
CA LEU A 17 -0.12 -0.02 -13.62
C LEU A 17 -0.93 -0.77 -12.56
N ALA A 18 -1.29 -2.04 -12.80
CA ALA A 18 -1.99 -2.84 -11.80
C ALA A 18 -1.09 -3.14 -10.60
N THR A 19 0.17 -3.51 -10.84
CA THR A 19 1.11 -3.85 -9.77
C THR A 19 1.60 -2.60 -9.03
N ALA A 20 1.85 -1.49 -9.75
CA ALA A 20 2.15 -0.21 -9.12
C ALA A 20 0.96 0.31 -8.30
N GLY A 21 -0.29 0.12 -8.76
CA GLY A 21 -1.49 0.45 -8.00
C GLY A 21 -1.67 -0.38 -6.73
N SER A 22 -1.02 -1.55 -6.64
CA SER A 22 -0.94 -2.29 -5.37
C SER A 22 -0.01 -1.62 -4.35
N ALA A 23 1.10 -1.04 -4.81
CA ALA A 23 2.07 -0.34 -3.97
C ALA A 23 1.60 1.10 -3.66
N VAL A 24 1.14 1.83 -4.66
CA VAL A 24 0.65 3.21 -4.50
C VAL A 24 -0.69 3.21 -3.78
N GLY A 25 -0.67 3.63 -2.51
CA GLY A 25 -1.84 3.64 -1.64
C GLY A 25 -1.79 4.79 -0.63
N LEU A 26 -2.58 4.66 0.44
CA LEU A 26 -2.56 5.61 1.56
C LEU A 26 -1.18 5.69 2.23
N GLY A 27 -0.38 4.63 2.14
CA GLY A 27 1.00 4.62 2.65
C GLY A 27 1.90 5.70 2.06
N ASN A 28 1.73 6.03 0.77
CA ASN A 28 2.49 7.06 0.09
C ASN A 28 1.99 8.48 0.39
N ILE A 29 0.66 8.64 0.52
CA ILE A 29 0.04 9.98 0.63
C ILE A 29 -0.12 10.37 2.10
N TRP A 30 -0.18 9.41 3.00
CA TRP A 30 -0.38 9.61 4.42
C TRP A 30 0.87 9.31 5.25
N ARG A 31 1.28 8.00 5.27
CA ARG A 31 2.34 7.55 6.17
C ARG A 31 3.71 8.11 5.79
N PHE A 32 4.03 8.17 4.51
CA PHE A 32 5.32 8.67 4.05
C PHE A 32 5.55 10.16 4.39
N PRO A 33 4.61 11.11 4.12
CA PRO A 33 4.78 12.48 4.56
C PRO A 33 4.92 12.62 6.08
N TYR A 34 4.07 11.92 6.85
CA TYR A 34 4.19 11.89 8.30
C TYR A 34 5.59 11.45 8.75
N MET A 35 6.04 10.27 8.29
CA MET A 35 7.37 9.75 8.63
C MET A 35 8.50 10.69 8.18
N THR A 36 8.33 11.36 7.04
CA THR A 36 9.30 12.35 6.52
C THR A 36 9.36 13.58 7.42
N GLY A 37 8.20 14.08 7.88
CA GLY A 37 8.10 15.21 8.80
C GLY A 37 8.78 14.95 10.13
N ASP A 38 8.47 13.81 10.72
CA ASP A 38 8.97 13.37 12.02
C ASP A 38 10.49 13.06 12.02
N ASN A 39 11.02 12.63 10.87
CA ASN A 39 12.41 12.18 10.73
C ASN A 39 13.32 13.12 9.92
N GLY A 40 13.03 14.42 9.87
CA GLY A 40 13.98 15.42 9.37
C GLY A 40 14.02 15.59 7.84
N GLY A 41 12.93 15.30 7.14
CA GLY A 41 12.74 15.71 5.75
C GLY A 41 13.62 14.97 4.75
N ALA A 42 14.44 15.73 4.01
CA ALA A 42 15.28 15.22 2.92
C ALA A 42 16.24 14.08 3.33
N ALA A 43 16.76 14.08 4.57
CA ALA A 43 17.62 13.02 5.06
C ALA A 43 16.88 11.67 5.12
N PHE A 44 15.63 11.69 5.59
CA PHE A 44 14.76 10.50 5.60
C PHE A 44 14.48 10.01 4.17
N ILE A 45 14.15 10.92 3.25
CA ILE A 45 13.88 10.55 1.84
C ILE A 45 15.09 9.88 1.20
N PHE A 46 16.30 10.40 1.45
CA PHE A 46 17.53 9.80 0.93
C PHE A 46 17.72 8.36 1.44
N VAL A 47 17.58 8.15 2.75
CA VAL A 47 17.70 6.80 3.36
C VAL A 47 16.58 5.89 2.87
N TYR A 48 15.34 6.40 2.75
CA TYR A 48 14.20 5.66 2.21
C TYR A 48 14.47 5.15 0.79
N ILE A 49 14.96 6.00 -0.11
CA ILE A 49 15.32 5.61 -1.48
C ILE A 49 16.38 4.50 -1.47
N MET A 50 17.41 4.61 -0.61
CA MET A 50 18.40 3.55 -0.46
C MET A 50 17.76 2.22 -0.01
N CYS A 51 16.83 2.27 0.96
CA CYS A 51 16.10 1.09 1.44
C CYS A 51 15.21 0.47 0.34
N VAL A 52 14.57 1.27 -0.49
CA VAL A 52 13.80 0.79 -1.66
C VAL A 52 14.69 0.00 -2.61
N PHE A 53 15.89 0.50 -2.92
CA PHE A 53 16.82 -0.20 -3.81
C PHE A 53 17.42 -1.47 -3.18
N LEU A 54 17.84 -1.41 -1.92
CA LEU A 54 18.58 -2.49 -1.27
C LEU A 54 17.67 -3.62 -0.76
N LEU A 55 16.48 -3.30 -0.29
CA LEU A 55 15.51 -4.24 0.26
C LEU A 55 14.29 -4.42 -0.66
N GLY A 56 13.69 -3.32 -1.08
CA GLY A 56 12.41 -3.32 -1.79
C GLY A 56 12.48 -4.09 -3.11
N ILE A 57 13.35 -3.67 -4.03
CA ILE A 57 13.45 -4.31 -5.37
C ILE A 57 13.78 -5.81 -5.28
N PRO A 58 14.78 -6.28 -4.49
CA PRO A 58 15.03 -7.71 -4.35
C PRO A 58 13.83 -8.49 -3.81
N CYS A 59 13.08 -7.95 -2.84
CA CYS A 59 11.90 -8.61 -2.28
C CYS A 59 10.75 -8.69 -3.29
N ILE A 60 10.50 -7.63 -4.07
CA ILE A 60 9.51 -7.65 -5.17
C ILE A 60 9.87 -8.74 -6.18
N VAL A 61 11.12 -8.82 -6.59
CA VAL A 61 11.59 -9.85 -7.54
C VAL A 61 11.40 -11.27 -6.98
N ASN A 62 11.59 -11.48 -5.67
CA ASN A 62 11.33 -12.78 -5.02
C ASN A 62 9.86 -13.20 -5.21
N GLU A 63 8.91 -12.32 -4.89
CA GLU A 63 7.49 -12.62 -5.04
C GLU A 63 7.09 -12.82 -6.51
N PHE A 64 7.69 -12.03 -7.41
CA PHE A 64 7.46 -12.20 -8.85
C PHE A 64 7.95 -13.55 -9.38
N ILE A 65 9.13 -14.01 -8.95
CA ILE A 65 9.66 -15.34 -9.30
C ILE A 65 8.69 -16.42 -8.85
N ILE A 66 8.25 -16.38 -7.61
CA ILE A 66 7.33 -17.38 -7.04
C ILE A 66 5.98 -17.38 -7.77
N GLY A 67 5.40 -16.19 -7.96
CA GLY A 67 4.09 -16.04 -8.61
C GLY A 67 4.10 -16.51 -10.06
N ARG A 68 5.04 -16.00 -10.87
CA ARG A 68 5.13 -16.32 -12.31
C ARG A 68 5.49 -17.78 -12.56
N TYR A 69 6.44 -18.34 -11.81
CA TYR A 69 6.84 -19.74 -11.96
C TYR A 69 5.70 -20.68 -11.65
N SER A 70 4.96 -20.44 -10.56
CA SER A 70 3.89 -21.31 -10.09
C SER A 70 2.60 -21.19 -10.90
N ALA A 71 2.35 -20.00 -11.51
CA ALA A 71 1.09 -19.65 -12.17
C ALA A 71 -0.15 -20.01 -11.32
N SER A 72 -0.13 -19.69 -10.02
CA SER A 72 -1.15 -20.08 -9.04
C SER A 72 -1.36 -18.97 -8.01
N ASN A 73 -2.47 -19.04 -7.23
CA ASN A 73 -2.62 -18.16 -6.06
C ASN A 73 -1.45 -18.33 -5.09
N THR A 74 -1.23 -17.34 -4.23
CA THR A 74 -0.05 -17.29 -3.35
C THR A 74 0.09 -18.54 -2.47
N ALA A 75 -0.97 -19.07 -1.86
CA ALA A 75 -0.87 -20.27 -1.02
C ALA A 75 -0.46 -21.50 -1.82
N ARG A 76 -1.10 -21.73 -2.99
CA ARG A 76 -0.76 -22.82 -3.90
C ARG A 76 0.64 -22.69 -4.49
N ALA A 77 1.09 -21.46 -4.74
CA ALA A 77 2.43 -21.17 -5.25
C ALA A 77 3.52 -21.74 -4.33
N TYR A 78 3.47 -21.35 -3.06
CA TYR A 78 4.42 -21.88 -2.07
C TYR A 78 4.25 -23.37 -1.83
N ARG A 79 3.02 -23.89 -1.80
CA ARG A 79 2.77 -25.34 -1.66
C ARG A 79 3.36 -26.16 -2.82
N LYS A 80 3.21 -25.70 -4.07
CA LYS A 80 3.83 -26.34 -5.24
C LYS A 80 5.35 -26.34 -5.17
N LEU A 81 5.95 -25.23 -4.75
CA LEU A 81 7.39 -25.05 -4.72
C LEU A 81 8.07 -25.65 -3.49
N SER A 82 7.32 -25.89 -2.42
CA SER A 82 7.84 -26.43 -1.16
C SER A 82 7.98 -27.95 -1.16
N ASN A 83 7.45 -28.66 -2.18
CA ASN A 83 7.53 -30.11 -2.28
C ASN A 83 7.10 -30.85 -0.99
N GLY A 84 6.02 -30.38 -0.34
CA GLY A 84 5.47 -31.00 0.88
C GLY A 84 6.19 -30.62 2.18
N THR A 85 7.13 -29.69 2.15
CA THR A 85 7.80 -29.20 3.37
C THR A 85 6.98 -28.07 4.04
N PRO A 86 7.28 -27.70 5.30
CA PRO A 86 6.59 -26.63 6.04
C PRO A 86 6.65 -25.24 5.39
N TRP A 87 7.52 -25.01 4.42
CA TRP A 87 7.62 -23.74 3.70
C TRP A 87 6.31 -23.31 3.02
N ALA A 88 5.38 -24.23 2.78
CA ALA A 88 4.05 -23.93 2.27
C ALA A 88 3.28 -22.92 3.14
N ILE A 89 3.59 -22.82 4.44
CA ILE A 89 2.94 -21.92 5.39
C ILE A 89 3.09 -20.43 4.99
N ILE A 90 4.19 -20.07 4.30
CA ILE A 90 4.44 -18.68 3.87
C ILE A 90 3.29 -18.18 2.99
N GLY A 91 2.83 -19.01 2.06
CA GLY A 91 1.73 -18.64 1.18
C GLY A 91 0.41 -18.43 1.93
N TYR A 92 0.13 -19.22 2.95
CA TYR A 92 -1.05 -19.03 3.79
C TYR A 92 -0.94 -17.78 4.68
N ILE A 93 0.26 -17.47 5.21
CA ILE A 93 0.53 -16.20 5.93
C ILE A 93 0.24 -15.03 4.99
N GLY A 94 0.75 -15.03 3.75
CA GLY A 94 0.50 -13.96 2.79
C GLY A 94 -0.98 -13.77 2.48
N VAL A 95 -1.74 -14.85 2.25
CA VAL A 95 -3.18 -14.78 2.01
C VAL A 95 -3.93 -14.24 3.23
N LEU A 96 -3.62 -14.74 4.43
CA LEU A 96 -4.24 -14.28 5.67
C LEU A 96 -3.95 -12.79 5.90
N THR A 97 -2.71 -12.38 5.69
CA THR A 97 -2.30 -10.97 5.82
C THR A 97 -3.09 -10.08 4.86
N GLY A 98 -3.13 -10.42 3.57
CA GLY A 98 -3.91 -9.67 2.57
C GLY A 98 -5.40 -9.62 2.90
N PHE A 99 -5.96 -10.71 3.41
CA PHE A 99 -7.37 -10.78 3.81
C PHE A 99 -7.70 -9.88 5.01
N LEU A 100 -6.87 -9.91 6.05
CA LEU A 100 -7.06 -9.07 7.24
C LEU A 100 -6.85 -7.59 6.90
N ILE A 101 -5.82 -7.26 6.11
CA ILE A 101 -5.61 -5.89 5.66
C ILE A 101 -6.80 -5.40 4.83
N THR A 102 -7.33 -6.18 3.90
CA THR A 102 -8.53 -5.81 3.12
C THR A 102 -9.65 -5.35 4.03
N SER A 103 -9.85 -6.05 5.15
CA SER A 103 -10.97 -5.82 6.06
C SER A 103 -10.84 -4.47 6.79
N TYR A 104 -9.74 -4.20 7.49
CA TYR A 104 -9.62 -2.95 8.25
C TYR A 104 -9.25 -1.75 7.36
N TYR A 105 -8.49 -1.96 6.28
CA TYR A 105 -8.16 -0.91 5.33
C TYR A 105 -9.39 -0.35 4.60
N ALA A 106 -10.44 -1.17 4.44
CA ALA A 106 -11.73 -0.71 3.91
C ALA A 106 -12.38 0.36 4.80
N VAL A 107 -12.15 0.34 6.12
CA VAL A 107 -12.67 1.37 7.05
C VAL A 107 -12.07 2.73 6.71
N VAL A 108 -10.73 2.82 6.67
CA VAL A 108 -10.03 4.08 6.34
C VAL A 108 -10.32 4.52 4.90
N SER A 109 -10.41 3.57 3.97
CA SER A 109 -10.81 3.87 2.58
C SER A 109 -12.23 4.43 2.49
N GLY A 110 -13.13 3.94 3.34
CA GLY A 110 -14.49 4.47 3.49
C GLY A 110 -14.51 5.90 4.04
N TRP A 111 -13.61 6.24 4.98
CA TRP A 111 -13.45 7.61 5.48
C TRP A 111 -13.08 8.58 4.33
N CYS A 112 -12.24 8.15 3.39
CA CYS A 112 -11.91 8.97 2.22
C CYS A 112 -13.17 9.29 1.38
N LEU A 113 -14.09 8.32 1.20
CA LEU A 113 -15.36 8.56 0.50
C LEU A 113 -16.29 9.52 1.26
N GLN A 114 -16.38 9.38 2.59
CA GLN A 114 -17.12 10.31 3.43
C GLN A 114 -16.59 11.74 3.26
N TYR A 115 -15.26 11.90 3.21
CA TYR A 115 -14.66 13.23 3.08
C TYR A 115 -14.81 13.83 1.69
N ILE A 116 -14.95 13.01 0.61
CA ILE A 116 -15.42 13.51 -0.70
C ILE A 116 -16.82 14.11 -0.54
N TYR A 117 -17.74 13.37 0.09
CA TYR A 117 -19.10 13.85 0.31
C TYR A 117 -19.12 15.11 1.17
N ALA A 118 -18.41 15.12 2.29
CA ALA A 118 -18.37 16.27 3.20
C ALA A 118 -17.77 17.53 2.55
N SER A 119 -16.70 17.34 1.76
CA SER A 119 -16.12 18.45 0.98
C SER A 119 -17.11 18.96 -0.06
N ALA A 120 -17.73 18.08 -0.85
CA ALA A 120 -18.67 18.44 -1.89
C ALA A 120 -19.96 19.11 -1.32
N ALA A 121 -20.40 18.70 -0.14
CA ALA A 121 -21.52 19.32 0.56
C ALA A 121 -21.17 20.63 1.29
N GLY A 122 -19.88 21.02 1.32
CA GLY A 122 -19.42 22.23 2.01
C GLY A 122 -19.45 22.13 3.54
N HIS A 123 -19.43 20.91 4.09
CA HIS A 123 -19.44 20.68 5.53
C HIS A 123 -18.08 20.90 6.20
N LEU A 124 -16.97 20.88 5.43
CA LEU A 124 -15.62 21.03 5.94
C LEU A 124 -15.20 22.51 5.90
N LYS A 125 -15.76 23.30 6.82
CA LYS A 125 -15.45 24.73 6.99
C LYS A 125 -15.43 25.07 8.48
N GLY A 126 -14.33 25.63 8.94
CA GLY A 126 -14.21 26.02 10.34
C GLY A 126 -12.76 26.22 10.78
N ASP A 127 -12.57 26.26 12.09
CA ASP A 127 -11.28 26.35 12.74
C ASP A 127 -10.66 24.96 12.97
N PRO A 128 -9.41 24.87 13.44
CA PRO A 128 -8.76 23.58 13.71
C PRO A 128 -9.54 22.68 14.68
N GLN A 129 -10.24 23.29 15.65
CA GLN A 129 -11.02 22.53 16.64
C GLN A 129 -12.27 21.92 15.99
N PHE A 130 -12.89 22.62 15.03
CA PHE A 130 -13.99 22.07 14.25
C PHE A 130 -13.58 20.81 13.49
N PHE A 131 -12.43 20.80 12.80
CA PHE A 131 -11.99 19.62 12.04
C PHE A 131 -11.69 18.44 12.95
N ALA A 132 -11.12 18.68 14.14
CA ALA A 132 -10.86 17.63 15.12
C ALA A 132 -12.17 17.01 15.65
N SER A 133 -13.15 17.85 16.01
CA SER A 133 -14.46 17.38 16.48
C SER A 133 -15.25 16.68 15.37
N TYR A 134 -15.23 17.21 14.14
CA TYR A 134 -15.90 16.61 12.99
C TYR A 134 -15.41 15.18 12.71
N PHE A 135 -14.08 14.98 12.74
CA PHE A 135 -13.49 13.64 12.55
C PHE A 135 -13.86 12.72 13.72
N ALA A 136 -13.72 13.18 14.96
CA ALA A 136 -14.04 12.39 16.15
C ALA A 136 -15.53 11.97 16.19
N ASP A 137 -16.44 12.89 15.86
CA ASP A 137 -17.88 12.62 15.79
C ASP A 137 -18.22 11.62 14.68
N PHE A 138 -17.52 11.72 13.54
CA PHE A 138 -17.69 10.77 12.45
C PHE A 138 -17.12 9.38 12.79
N GLU A 139 -15.92 9.31 13.34
CA GLU A 139 -15.25 8.04 13.69
C GLU A 139 -16.07 7.26 14.75
N LYS A 140 -16.66 7.97 15.70
CA LYS A 140 -17.49 7.40 16.76
C LYS A 140 -18.92 7.06 16.33
N ASP A 141 -19.39 7.55 15.18
CA ASP A 141 -20.71 7.23 14.67
C ASP A 141 -20.80 5.74 14.33
N PRO A 142 -21.74 4.96 14.93
CA PRO A 142 -21.77 3.51 14.73
C PRO A 142 -22.26 3.08 13.34
N ILE A 143 -22.79 3.98 12.54
CA ILE A 143 -23.46 3.65 11.28
C ILE A 143 -22.69 4.19 10.08
N LYS A 144 -22.33 5.48 10.07
CA LYS A 144 -21.77 6.15 8.89
C LYS A 144 -20.44 5.53 8.41
N PRO A 145 -19.42 5.30 9.28
CA PRO A 145 -18.17 4.69 8.83
C PRO A 145 -18.37 3.27 8.31
N VAL A 146 -19.30 2.49 8.90
CA VAL A 146 -19.65 1.14 8.43
C VAL A 146 -20.23 1.19 7.02
N ILE A 147 -21.18 2.10 6.77
CA ILE A 147 -21.78 2.24 5.44
C ILE A 147 -20.72 2.54 4.40
N TRP A 148 -19.82 3.49 4.66
CA TRP A 148 -18.77 3.87 3.71
C TRP A 148 -17.74 2.77 3.50
N ALA A 149 -17.38 2.00 4.53
CA ALA A 149 -16.53 0.83 4.40
C ALA A 149 -17.17 -0.26 3.51
N VAL A 150 -18.46 -0.50 3.66
CA VAL A 150 -19.20 -1.44 2.79
C VAL A 150 -19.28 -0.90 1.36
N VAL A 151 -19.54 0.38 1.17
CA VAL A 151 -19.60 1.00 -0.17
C VAL A 151 -18.29 0.81 -0.93
N ILE A 152 -17.13 1.09 -0.33
CA ILE A 152 -15.84 0.91 -1.00
C ILE A 152 -15.56 -0.56 -1.30
N LEU A 153 -15.93 -1.50 -0.42
CA LEU A 153 -15.82 -2.93 -0.67
C LEU A 153 -16.73 -3.39 -1.82
N VAL A 154 -17.94 -2.85 -1.93
CA VAL A 154 -18.85 -3.13 -3.05
C VAL A 154 -18.26 -2.59 -4.36
N ILE A 155 -17.70 -1.39 -4.38
CA ILE A 155 -17.01 -0.84 -5.56
C ILE A 155 -15.85 -1.75 -5.96
N THR A 156 -15.02 -2.18 -5.00
CA THR A 156 -13.92 -3.12 -5.22
C THR A 156 -14.44 -4.45 -5.79
N HIS A 157 -15.50 -5.00 -5.20
CA HIS A 157 -16.15 -6.23 -5.66
C HIS A 157 -16.57 -6.15 -7.12
N LEU A 158 -17.25 -5.06 -7.52
CA LEU A 158 -17.71 -4.86 -8.90
C LEU A 158 -16.58 -4.84 -9.93
N ILE A 159 -15.37 -4.46 -9.52
CA ILE A 159 -14.18 -4.53 -10.35
C ILE A 159 -13.64 -5.97 -10.40
N ILE A 160 -13.51 -6.61 -9.24
CA ILE A 160 -12.92 -7.95 -9.10
C ILE A 160 -13.72 -9.03 -9.85
N ILE A 161 -15.05 -8.99 -9.80
CA ILE A 161 -15.91 -9.99 -10.50
C ILE A 161 -15.78 -9.95 -12.02
N ARG A 162 -15.28 -8.84 -12.60
CA ARG A 162 -15.03 -8.71 -14.04
C ARG A 162 -13.75 -9.42 -14.48
N GLY A 163 -12.95 -9.94 -13.54
CA GLY A 163 -11.71 -10.67 -13.80
C GLY A 163 -10.48 -9.80 -13.94
N VAL A 164 -9.36 -10.42 -14.29
CA VAL A 164 -8.06 -9.77 -14.31
C VAL A 164 -7.98 -8.72 -15.42
N LYS A 165 -8.30 -9.09 -16.65
CA LYS A 165 -8.15 -8.20 -17.83
C LYS A 165 -9.21 -7.10 -17.88
N GLU A 166 -10.50 -7.47 -17.80
CA GLU A 166 -11.61 -6.52 -17.98
C GLU A 166 -11.98 -5.79 -16.67
N GLY A 167 -11.54 -6.30 -15.52
CA GLY A 167 -11.73 -5.68 -14.22
C GLY A 167 -10.47 -4.95 -13.75
N ILE A 168 -9.50 -5.70 -13.22
CA ILE A 168 -8.32 -5.17 -12.54
C ILE A 168 -7.46 -4.30 -13.48
N GLU A 169 -7.05 -4.86 -14.63
CA GLU A 169 -6.20 -4.14 -15.59
C GLU A 169 -6.88 -2.88 -16.12
N LYS A 170 -8.16 -3.00 -16.52
CA LYS A 170 -8.91 -1.87 -17.07
C LYS A 170 -9.12 -0.77 -16.03
N ALA A 171 -9.44 -1.15 -14.79
CA ALA A 171 -9.55 -0.20 -13.68
C ALA A 171 -8.22 0.49 -13.42
N SER A 172 -7.11 -0.26 -13.29
CA SER A 172 -5.79 0.31 -13.03
C SER A 172 -5.31 1.24 -14.13
N LYS A 173 -5.61 0.94 -15.41
CA LYS A 173 -5.31 1.82 -16.55
C LYS A 173 -6.08 3.14 -16.53
N ALA A 174 -7.23 3.21 -15.86
CA ALA A 174 -7.98 4.43 -15.69
C ALA A 174 -7.61 5.17 -14.40
N LEU A 175 -7.55 4.44 -13.28
CA LEU A 175 -7.37 5.02 -11.95
C LEU A 175 -5.95 5.58 -11.74
N MET A 176 -4.89 4.86 -12.18
CA MET A 176 -3.52 5.29 -11.95
C MET A 176 -3.17 6.59 -12.71
N PRO A 177 -3.44 6.74 -14.02
CA PRO A 177 -3.23 8.02 -14.68
C PRO A 177 -4.06 9.17 -14.09
N ALA A 178 -5.33 8.92 -13.73
CA ALA A 178 -6.17 9.91 -13.07
C ALA A 178 -5.56 10.37 -11.73
N LEU A 179 -5.07 9.42 -10.92
CA LEU A 179 -4.34 9.71 -9.68
C LEU A 179 -3.14 10.62 -9.93
N PHE A 180 -2.30 10.30 -10.91
CA PHE A 180 -1.12 11.12 -11.25
C PHE A 180 -1.50 12.53 -11.69
N VAL A 181 -2.51 12.67 -12.56
CA VAL A 181 -2.96 13.99 -13.05
C VAL A 181 -3.46 14.85 -11.88
N ILE A 182 -4.32 14.28 -11.04
CA ILE A 182 -4.85 14.99 -9.86
C ILE A 182 -3.70 15.37 -8.91
N LEU A 183 -2.79 14.44 -8.63
CA LEU A 183 -1.64 14.69 -7.75
C LEU A 183 -0.76 15.84 -8.27
N ILE A 184 -0.45 15.87 -9.57
CA ILE A 184 0.35 16.95 -10.18
C ILE A 184 -0.36 18.29 -10.05
N ILE A 185 -1.67 18.34 -10.34
CA ILE A 185 -2.46 19.58 -10.21
C ILE A 185 -2.42 20.09 -8.75
N LEU A 186 -2.59 19.20 -7.78
CA LEU A 186 -2.56 19.53 -6.37
C LEU A 186 -1.17 20.00 -5.92
N VAL A 187 -0.09 19.35 -6.38
CA VAL A 187 1.30 19.76 -6.12
C VAL A 187 1.56 21.16 -6.65
N VAL A 188 1.15 21.45 -7.90
CA VAL A 188 1.31 22.79 -8.47
C VAL A 188 0.57 23.81 -7.63
N SER A 189 -0.68 23.51 -7.22
CA SER A 189 -1.48 24.42 -6.37
C SER A 189 -0.81 24.68 -5.02
N ALA A 190 -0.22 23.67 -4.38
CA ALA A 190 0.48 23.81 -3.11
C ALA A 190 1.78 24.62 -3.24
N CYS A 191 2.55 24.39 -4.31
CA CYS A 191 3.79 25.11 -4.58
C CYS A 191 3.58 26.61 -4.95
N MET A 192 2.36 27.01 -5.30
CA MET A 192 2.01 28.41 -5.58
C MET A 192 1.62 29.19 -4.32
N LEU A 193 1.52 28.56 -3.16
CA LEU A 193 1.16 29.20 -1.91
C LEU A 193 2.30 30.11 -1.38
N PRO A 194 1.99 31.15 -0.59
CA PRO A 194 3.00 31.93 0.12
C PRO A 194 3.85 31.04 1.02
N ASN A 195 5.16 31.30 1.10
CA ASN A 195 6.13 30.52 1.89
C ASN A 195 6.26 29.03 1.52
N ALA A 196 5.66 28.58 0.41
CA ALA A 196 5.76 27.19 -0.07
C ALA A 196 7.21 26.70 -0.23
N TRP A 197 8.14 27.65 -0.48
CA TRP A 197 9.57 27.36 -0.66
C TRP A 197 10.20 26.70 0.56
N GLU A 198 9.80 27.05 1.78
CA GLU A 198 10.30 26.43 3.01
C GLU A 198 9.98 24.92 3.05
N GLY A 199 8.78 24.54 2.64
CA GLY A 199 8.39 23.13 2.53
C GLY A 199 9.13 22.39 1.43
N ILE A 200 9.44 23.04 0.30
CA ILE A 200 10.26 22.47 -0.78
C ILE A 200 11.70 22.28 -0.30
N GLU A 201 12.28 23.28 0.37
CA GLU A 201 13.63 23.20 0.95
C GLU A 201 13.73 22.06 1.96
N PHE A 202 12.74 21.90 2.82
CA PHE A 202 12.66 20.80 3.79
C PHE A 202 12.73 19.41 3.14
N LEU A 203 12.11 19.25 1.96
CA LEU A 203 12.07 17.99 1.23
C LEU A 203 13.35 17.68 0.42
N PHE A 204 14.13 18.70 0.03
CA PHE A 204 15.24 18.52 -0.91
C PHE A 204 16.60 18.95 -0.38
N LYS A 205 16.66 19.59 0.78
CA LYS A 205 17.92 19.99 1.42
C LYS A 205 18.24 19.05 2.59
N PRO A 206 19.06 18.01 2.36
CA PRO A 206 19.33 17.02 3.38
C PRO A 206 20.23 17.57 4.48
N ASP A 207 19.81 17.36 5.73
CA ASP A 207 20.63 17.55 6.91
C ASP A 207 21.02 16.18 7.47
N PHE A 208 22.17 15.69 7.06
CA PHE A 208 22.68 14.38 7.50
C PHE A 208 23.05 14.30 8.97
N SER A 209 23.11 15.42 9.69
CA SER A 209 23.31 15.42 11.15
C SER A 209 22.11 14.83 11.90
N LYS A 210 20.93 14.80 11.25
CA LYS A 210 19.68 14.23 11.77
C LYS A 210 19.55 12.73 11.55
N VAL A 211 20.49 12.09 10.82
CA VAL A 211 20.46 10.64 10.60
C VAL A 211 20.69 9.92 11.92
N SER A 212 19.65 9.29 12.43
CA SER A 212 19.63 8.52 13.66
C SER A 212 19.32 7.06 13.37
N LYS A 213 19.41 6.19 14.38
CA LYS A 213 18.95 4.82 14.32
C LYS A 213 17.46 4.75 13.99
N ASP A 214 16.66 5.61 14.63
CA ASP A 214 15.20 5.62 14.47
C ASP A 214 14.81 6.07 13.07
N LEU A 215 15.49 7.10 12.51
CA LEU A 215 15.31 7.51 11.12
C LEU A 215 15.59 6.35 10.16
N PHE A 216 16.70 5.63 10.34
CA PHE A 216 17.07 4.51 9.47
C PHE A 216 16.04 3.38 9.56
N LEU A 217 15.63 2.97 10.76
CA LEU A 217 14.65 1.92 10.97
C LEU A 217 13.25 2.34 10.49
N GLY A 218 12.88 3.60 10.69
CA GLY A 218 11.65 4.18 10.15
C GLY A 218 11.61 4.17 8.62
N ALA A 219 12.69 4.61 7.97
CA ALA A 219 12.80 4.60 6.51
C ALA A 219 12.78 3.18 5.92
N LEU A 220 13.45 2.24 6.60
CA LEU A 220 13.48 0.84 6.22
C LEU A 220 12.09 0.19 6.34
N GLY A 221 11.39 0.44 7.45
CA GLY A 221 10.02 -0.02 7.66
C GLY A 221 9.04 0.60 6.67
N GLN A 222 9.19 1.90 6.36
CA GLN A 222 8.37 2.58 5.35
C GLN A 222 8.57 2.00 3.95
N ALA A 223 9.81 1.73 3.54
CA ALA A 223 10.10 1.12 2.24
C ALA A 223 9.50 -0.28 2.11
N PHE A 224 9.56 -1.08 3.18
CA PHE A 224 8.97 -2.41 3.23
C PHE A 224 7.45 -2.38 3.12
N PHE A 225 6.80 -1.49 3.88
CA PHE A 225 5.35 -1.35 3.91
C PHE A 225 4.80 -0.80 2.58
N SER A 226 5.41 0.29 2.05
CA SER A 226 4.94 0.99 0.84
C SER A 226 4.90 0.07 -0.39
N LEU A 227 5.89 -0.81 -0.52
CA LEU A 227 6.01 -1.72 -1.67
C LEU A 227 5.14 -2.98 -1.57
N SER A 228 4.25 -3.08 -0.59
CA SER A 228 3.30 -4.19 -0.43
C SER A 228 3.97 -5.58 -0.35
N ILE A 229 5.15 -5.67 0.29
CA ILE A 229 5.94 -6.89 0.42
C ILE A 229 5.37 -7.78 1.54
N GLY A 230 5.28 -9.08 1.30
CA GLY A 230 4.87 -10.06 2.32
C GLY A 230 3.37 -10.30 2.45
N MET A 231 2.52 -9.57 1.72
CA MET A 231 1.06 -9.71 1.77
C MET A 231 0.45 -10.53 0.62
N GLY A 232 1.28 -11.16 -0.21
CA GLY A 232 0.85 -12.01 -1.32
C GLY A 232 0.31 -11.28 -2.55
N CYS A 233 0.19 -9.95 -2.55
CA CYS A 233 -0.29 -9.17 -3.69
C CYS A 233 0.62 -9.30 -4.90
N LEU A 234 1.91 -9.09 -4.71
CA LEU A 234 2.91 -9.15 -5.77
C LEU A 234 3.02 -10.56 -6.35
N CYS A 235 3.01 -11.58 -5.49
CA CYS A 235 2.99 -12.98 -5.91
C CYS A 235 1.71 -13.33 -6.70
N THR A 236 0.54 -12.91 -6.22
CA THR A 236 -0.73 -13.13 -6.91
C THR A 236 -0.74 -12.45 -8.28
N PHE A 237 -0.34 -11.19 -8.39
CA PHE A 237 -0.28 -10.48 -9.67
C PHE A 237 0.75 -11.07 -10.61
N ALA A 238 1.93 -11.45 -10.11
CA ALA A 238 2.95 -12.09 -10.92
C ALA A 238 2.50 -13.44 -11.49
N SER A 239 1.57 -14.13 -10.84
CA SER A 239 0.98 -15.35 -11.38
C SER A 239 0.13 -15.14 -12.65
N TYR A 240 -0.22 -13.89 -12.97
CA TYR A 240 -0.90 -13.47 -14.18
C TYR A 240 0.07 -12.88 -15.23
N PHE A 241 1.39 -12.85 -14.95
CA PHE A 241 2.37 -12.35 -15.89
C PHE A 241 2.64 -13.36 -16.99
N THR A 242 2.87 -12.83 -18.19
CA THR A 242 3.34 -13.63 -19.32
C THR A 242 4.85 -13.92 -19.18
N LYS A 243 5.34 -14.97 -19.83
CA LYS A 243 6.75 -15.39 -19.73
C LYS A 243 7.73 -14.41 -20.35
N ASP A 244 7.28 -13.50 -21.19
CA ASP A 244 8.08 -12.44 -21.81
C ASP A 244 8.23 -11.17 -20.92
N THR A 245 7.57 -11.16 -19.75
CA THR A 245 7.66 -10.05 -18.79
C THR A 245 9.04 -10.03 -18.13
N ASP A 246 9.75 -8.90 -18.22
CA ASP A 246 10.99 -8.67 -17.48
C ASP A 246 10.68 -8.37 -16.00
N LEU A 247 10.93 -9.33 -15.12
CA LEU A 247 10.62 -9.21 -13.69
C LEU A 247 11.43 -8.11 -13.02
N THR A 248 12.73 -8.02 -13.33
CA THR A 248 13.63 -7.05 -12.71
C THR A 248 13.26 -5.63 -13.12
N ASN A 249 13.06 -5.42 -14.42
CA ASN A 249 12.68 -4.12 -14.94
C ASN A 249 11.29 -3.70 -14.43
N SER A 250 10.34 -4.64 -14.33
CA SER A 250 9.02 -4.39 -13.74
C SER A 250 9.13 -3.99 -12.27
N ALA A 251 9.95 -4.69 -11.47
CA ALA A 251 10.18 -4.35 -10.06
C ALA A 251 10.76 -2.95 -9.91
N VAL A 252 11.75 -2.59 -10.72
CA VAL A 252 12.34 -1.24 -10.72
C VAL A 252 11.31 -0.18 -11.08
N GLN A 253 10.53 -0.39 -12.16
CA GLN A 253 9.50 0.57 -12.58
C GLN A 253 8.44 0.79 -11.49
N ILE A 254 7.97 -0.28 -10.86
CA ILE A 254 6.97 -0.21 -9.78
C ILE A 254 7.55 0.56 -8.59
N SER A 255 8.78 0.24 -8.16
CA SER A 255 9.44 0.93 -7.05
C SER A 255 9.68 2.42 -7.35
N VAL A 256 10.03 2.77 -8.59
CA VAL A 256 10.19 4.17 -9.01
C VAL A 256 8.84 4.90 -8.99
N ILE A 257 7.78 4.29 -9.53
CA ILE A 257 6.44 4.87 -9.53
C ILE A 257 5.97 5.12 -8.09
N ASP A 258 6.12 4.14 -7.21
CA ASP A 258 5.77 4.23 -5.79
C ASP A 258 6.53 5.39 -5.10
N THR A 259 7.84 5.43 -5.26
CA THR A 259 8.71 6.48 -4.69
C THR A 259 8.35 7.87 -5.22
N VAL A 260 8.11 8.01 -6.52
CA VAL A 260 7.72 9.29 -7.14
C VAL A 260 6.40 9.78 -6.58
N VAL A 261 5.40 8.91 -6.43
CA VAL A 261 4.11 9.28 -5.82
C VAL A 261 4.31 9.72 -4.36
N ALA A 262 5.13 9.02 -3.59
CA ALA A 262 5.43 9.38 -2.20
C ALA A 262 6.09 10.78 -2.11
N ILE A 263 7.08 11.07 -2.95
CA ILE A 263 7.74 12.38 -3.01
C ILE A 263 6.77 13.49 -3.46
N LEU A 264 5.94 13.23 -4.47
CA LEU A 264 4.92 14.17 -4.92
C LEU A 264 3.87 14.43 -3.83
N ALA A 265 3.49 13.44 -3.05
CA ALA A 265 2.62 13.63 -1.89
C ALA A 265 3.29 14.52 -0.82
N GLY A 266 4.58 14.35 -0.59
CA GLY A 266 5.37 15.28 0.23
C GLY A 266 5.34 16.70 -0.33
N LEU A 267 5.55 16.87 -1.64
CA LEU A 267 5.47 18.18 -2.33
C LEU A 267 4.06 18.80 -2.30
N LEU A 268 3.02 18.03 -2.12
CA LEU A 268 1.67 18.55 -1.87
C LEU A 268 1.53 19.03 -0.41
N ILE A 269 1.97 18.20 0.54
CA ILE A 269 1.65 18.40 1.96
C ILE A 269 2.56 19.43 2.63
N PHE A 270 3.89 19.35 2.43
CA PHE A 270 4.83 20.21 3.14
C PHE A 270 4.72 21.70 2.72
N PRO A 271 4.70 22.06 1.42
CA PRO A 271 4.49 23.45 1.03
C PRO A 271 3.17 24.01 1.56
N ALA A 272 2.09 23.23 1.54
CA ALA A 272 0.79 23.65 2.04
C ALA A 272 0.80 23.85 3.58
N ALA A 273 1.38 22.91 4.34
CA ALA A 273 1.48 23.01 5.79
C ALA A 273 2.36 24.18 6.25
N PHE A 274 3.55 24.35 5.65
CA PHE A 274 4.46 25.45 5.96
C PHE A 274 3.89 26.82 5.59
N SER A 275 3.03 26.91 4.55
CA SER A 275 2.39 28.16 4.15
C SER A 275 1.52 28.79 5.24
N ILE A 276 1.03 27.99 6.17
CA ILE A 276 0.19 28.43 7.31
C ILE A 276 0.87 28.19 8.66
N GLY A 277 2.15 27.79 8.69
CA GLY A 277 2.92 27.59 9.91
C GLY A 277 2.51 26.36 10.73
N VAL A 278 1.87 25.35 10.11
CA VAL A 278 1.49 24.09 10.76
C VAL A 278 2.59 23.07 10.56
N SER A 279 2.97 22.37 11.65
CA SER A 279 3.90 21.25 11.57
C SER A 279 3.23 20.03 10.97
N PRO A 280 3.86 19.32 9.99
CA PRO A 280 3.28 18.15 9.33
C PRO A 280 3.49 16.83 10.09
N ASP A 281 3.82 16.88 11.39
CA ASP A 281 4.13 15.76 12.27
C ASP A 281 2.91 15.16 13.00
N SER A 282 1.69 15.52 12.60
CA SER A 282 0.45 15.23 13.34
C SER A 282 -0.09 13.78 13.21
N GLY A 283 0.71 12.83 12.76
CA GLY A 283 0.33 11.40 12.74
C GLY A 283 -0.85 11.05 11.82
N PRO A 284 -1.63 10.02 12.15
CA PRO A 284 -2.78 9.59 11.34
C PRO A 284 -3.87 10.64 11.13
N SER A 285 -3.98 11.59 12.03
CA SER A 285 -4.91 12.72 11.94
C SER A 285 -4.56 13.72 10.84
N LEU A 286 -3.33 13.62 10.27
CA LEU A 286 -2.84 14.54 9.24
C LEU A 286 -3.83 14.73 8.09
N ILE A 287 -4.36 13.64 7.52
CA ILE A 287 -5.23 13.73 6.32
C ILE A 287 -6.69 14.07 6.62
N PHE A 288 -7.19 13.80 7.82
CA PHE A 288 -8.61 14.02 8.14
C PHE A 288 -8.84 15.25 9.04
N ILE A 289 -7.82 15.72 9.74
CA ILE A 289 -7.90 16.88 10.63
C ILE A 289 -7.03 18.01 10.12
N THR A 290 -5.73 17.76 9.92
CA THR A 290 -4.78 18.84 9.61
C THR A 290 -4.92 19.34 8.18
N LEU A 291 -4.96 18.47 7.18
CA LEU A 291 -5.03 18.90 5.78
C LEU A 291 -6.32 19.63 5.39
N PRO A 292 -7.54 19.26 5.85
CA PRO A 292 -8.72 20.08 5.63
C PRO A 292 -8.56 21.49 6.17
N ASN A 293 -7.99 21.64 7.37
CA ASN A 293 -7.67 22.94 7.97
C ASN A 293 -6.63 23.70 7.14
N VAL A 294 -5.58 23.01 6.67
CA VAL A 294 -4.56 23.62 5.78
C VAL A 294 -5.20 24.14 4.51
N PHE A 295 -6.05 23.37 3.85
CA PHE A 295 -6.71 23.81 2.61
C PHE A 295 -7.65 25.00 2.84
N GLU A 296 -8.43 24.99 3.93
CA GLU A 296 -9.32 26.11 4.28
C GLU A 296 -8.52 27.40 4.51
N GLN A 297 -7.42 27.34 5.26
CA GLN A 297 -6.61 28.51 5.58
C GLN A 297 -5.74 28.98 4.39
N ALA A 298 -5.04 28.06 3.73
CA ALA A 298 -4.11 28.38 2.65
C ALA A 298 -4.80 29.00 1.44
N PHE A 299 -6.04 28.60 1.16
CA PHE A 299 -6.82 29.12 0.04
C PHE A 299 -7.94 30.08 0.49
N SER A 300 -7.86 30.63 1.71
CA SER A 300 -8.87 31.56 2.27
C SER A 300 -9.11 32.80 1.39
N SER A 301 -8.08 33.31 0.67
CA SER A 301 -8.20 34.40 -0.27
C SER A 301 -8.98 34.03 -1.55
N VAL A 302 -9.06 32.76 -1.94
CA VAL A 302 -9.77 32.28 -3.11
C VAL A 302 -10.54 30.98 -2.74
N PRO A 303 -11.66 31.09 -2.00
CA PRO A 303 -12.36 29.94 -1.41
C PRO A 303 -12.82 28.87 -2.41
N ILE A 304 -13.11 29.26 -3.66
CA ILE A 304 -13.48 28.33 -4.74
C ILE A 304 -12.32 27.39 -5.06
N ILE A 305 -11.08 27.88 -5.05
CA ILE A 305 -9.89 27.04 -5.28
C ILE A 305 -9.70 26.08 -4.11
N GLY A 306 -9.80 26.55 -2.87
CA GLY A 306 -9.73 25.71 -1.67
C GLY A 306 -10.75 24.56 -1.70
N TYR A 307 -11.98 24.87 -2.10
CA TYR A 307 -13.05 23.88 -2.26
C TYR A 307 -12.71 22.81 -3.32
N ILE A 308 -12.22 23.21 -4.50
CA ILE A 308 -11.82 22.29 -5.56
C ILE A 308 -10.62 21.44 -5.13
N VAL A 309 -9.64 22.06 -4.46
CA VAL A 309 -8.44 21.36 -3.94
C VAL A 309 -8.83 20.29 -2.91
N ALA A 310 -9.71 20.63 -1.97
CA ALA A 310 -10.17 19.69 -0.94
C ALA A 310 -10.90 18.47 -1.56
N ILE A 311 -11.85 18.70 -2.46
CA ILE A 311 -12.55 17.61 -3.15
C ILE A 311 -11.57 16.76 -3.95
N SER A 312 -10.68 17.38 -4.72
CA SER A 312 -9.69 16.69 -5.57
C SER A 312 -8.72 15.87 -4.72
N PHE A 313 -8.35 16.35 -3.55
CA PHE A 313 -7.49 15.62 -2.61
C PHE A 313 -8.16 14.34 -2.10
N TYR A 314 -9.43 14.40 -1.67
CA TYR A 314 -10.12 13.20 -1.20
C TYR A 314 -10.48 12.24 -2.33
N ILE A 315 -10.69 12.73 -3.55
CA ILE A 315 -10.77 11.87 -4.74
C ILE A 315 -9.43 11.16 -4.95
N LEU A 316 -8.29 11.89 -4.89
CA LEU A 316 -6.95 11.31 -4.99
C LEU A 316 -6.73 10.18 -3.96
N LEU A 317 -7.05 10.43 -2.70
CA LEU A 317 -6.95 9.44 -1.62
C LEU A 317 -7.82 8.21 -1.90
N SER A 318 -9.05 8.42 -2.33
CA SER A 318 -9.98 7.32 -2.65
C SER A 318 -9.51 6.49 -3.83
N LEU A 319 -8.91 7.10 -4.86
CA LEU A 319 -8.31 6.37 -5.99
C LEU A 319 -7.11 5.54 -5.53
N ALA A 320 -6.22 6.09 -4.70
CA ALA A 320 -5.08 5.38 -4.13
C ALA A 320 -5.53 4.22 -3.23
N ALA A 321 -6.51 4.44 -2.37
CA ALA A 321 -7.08 3.40 -1.52
C ALA A 321 -7.74 2.28 -2.33
N LEU A 322 -8.51 2.63 -3.36
CA LEU A 322 -9.22 1.67 -4.20
C LEU A 322 -8.25 0.77 -4.99
N THR A 323 -7.16 1.32 -5.55
CA THR A 323 -6.16 0.52 -6.28
C THR A 323 -5.49 -0.52 -5.38
N SER A 324 -5.17 -0.16 -4.14
CA SER A 324 -4.64 -1.09 -3.14
C SER A 324 -5.68 -2.12 -2.69
N LEU A 325 -6.94 -1.71 -2.44
CA LEU A 325 -8.02 -2.65 -2.10
C LEU A 325 -8.28 -3.68 -3.20
N ILE A 326 -8.21 -3.30 -4.49
CA ILE A 326 -8.35 -4.23 -5.61
C ILE A 326 -7.30 -5.34 -5.52
N SER A 327 -6.04 -5.00 -5.26
CA SER A 327 -4.95 -5.98 -5.18
C SER A 327 -5.06 -6.88 -3.94
N LEU A 328 -5.37 -6.32 -2.79
CA LEU A 328 -5.57 -7.05 -1.54
C LEU A 328 -6.76 -8.03 -1.64
N HIS A 329 -7.88 -7.56 -2.17
CA HIS A 329 -9.08 -8.38 -2.38
C HIS A 329 -8.83 -9.51 -3.37
N GLU A 330 -8.02 -9.25 -4.42
CA GLU A 330 -7.66 -10.26 -5.41
C GLU A 330 -6.87 -11.42 -4.83
N VAL A 331 -5.96 -11.18 -3.87
CA VAL A 331 -5.22 -12.24 -3.16
C VAL A 331 -6.18 -13.28 -2.58
N SER A 332 -7.16 -12.79 -1.84
CA SER A 332 -8.17 -13.63 -1.18
C SER A 332 -9.12 -14.27 -2.20
N THR A 333 -9.55 -13.53 -3.21
CA THR A 333 -10.43 -14.05 -4.26
C THR A 333 -9.77 -15.17 -5.06
N ALA A 334 -8.51 -15.01 -5.46
CA ALA A 334 -7.76 -16.03 -6.17
C ALA A 334 -7.58 -17.29 -5.30
N PHE A 335 -7.33 -17.12 -4.00
CA PHE A 335 -7.23 -18.22 -3.06
C PHE A 335 -8.53 -19.01 -2.96
N PHE A 336 -9.65 -18.35 -2.66
CA PHE A 336 -10.95 -19.05 -2.54
C PHE A 336 -11.38 -19.68 -3.87
N HIS A 337 -11.19 -18.98 -4.99
CA HIS A 337 -11.50 -19.50 -6.32
C HIS A 337 -10.76 -20.81 -6.62
N GLU A 338 -9.44 -20.82 -6.42
CA GLU A 338 -8.60 -21.97 -6.80
C GLU A 338 -8.60 -23.08 -5.76
N GLU A 339 -8.58 -22.81 -4.45
CA GLU A 339 -8.52 -23.85 -3.42
C GLU A 339 -9.85 -24.52 -3.17
N MET A 340 -10.97 -23.79 -3.27
CA MET A 340 -12.31 -24.34 -3.12
C MET A 340 -12.94 -24.80 -4.44
N ASN A 341 -12.25 -24.57 -5.57
CA ASN A 341 -12.75 -24.88 -6.92
C ASN A 341 -14.15 -24.31 -7.21
N ILE A 342 -14.41 -23.08 -6.73
CA ILE A 342 -15.64 -22.32 -6.94
C ILE A 342 -15.43 -21.25 -8.00
N ASN A 343 -16.52 -20.81 -8.65
CA ASN A 343 -16.40 -19.77 -9.66
C ASN A 343 -15.93 -18.43 -9.04
N ARG A 344 -15.24 -17.60 -9.84
CA ARG A 344 -14.63 -16.34 -9.40
C ARG A 344 -15.65 -15.37 -8.78
N LYS A 345 -16.87 -15.30 -9.32
CA LYS A 345 -17.90 -14.41 -8.79
C LYS A 345 -18.29 -14.81 -7.37
N THR A 346 -18.54 -16.10 -7.14
CA THR A 346 -18.85 -16.64 -5.81
C THR A 346 -17.69 -16.42 -4.83
N ALA A 347 -16.44 -16.69 -5.25
CA ALA A 347 -15.25 -16.45 -4.42
C ALA A 347 -15.15 -14.97 -4.01
N ALA A 348 -15.27 -14.05 -4.97
CA ALA A 348 -15.26 -12.61 -4.69
C ALA A 348 -16.40 -12.18 -3.76
N THR A 349 -17.62 -12.73 -3.94
CA THR A 349 -18.75 -12.42 -3.06
C THR A 349 -18.49 -12.88 -1.63
N ILE A 350 -17.99 -14.10 -1.44
CA ILE A 350 -17.63 -14.62 -0.10
C ILE A 350 -16.61 -13.70 0.57
N VAL A 351 -15.53 -13.36 -0.13
CA VAL A 351 -14.49 -12.46 0.39
C VAL A 351 -15.09 -11.10 0.76
N THR A 352 -15.88 -10.49 -0.15
CA THR A 352 -16.51 -9.19 0.11
C THR A 352 -17.41 -9.22 1.33
N VAL A 353 -18.26 -10.25 1.47
CA VAL A 353 -19.17 -10.37 2.61
C VAL A 353 -18.40 -10.51 3.92
N ILE A 354 -17.40 -11.42 3.97
CA ILE A 354 -16.63 -11.63 5.21
C ILE A 354 -15.81 -10.37 5.55
N CYS A 355 -15.14 -9.76 4.56
CA CYS A 355 -14.41 -8.51 4.79
C CYS A 355 -15.34 -7.38 5.23
N SER A 356 -16.58 -7.29 4.71
CA SER A 356 -17.56 -6.29 5.14
C SER A 356 -17.99 -6.49 6.60
N VAL A 357 -18.16 -7.73 7.03
CA VAL A 357 -18.47 -8.04 8.45
C VAL A 357 -17.29 -7.64 9.35
N ILE A 358 -16.07 -8.03 8.99
CA ILE A 358 -14.88 -7.68 9.79
C ILE A 358 -14.65 -6.15 9.77
N ALA A 359 -14.83 -5.48 8.62
CA ALA A 359 -14.74 -4.02 8.53
C ALA A 359 -15.78 -3.33 9.42
N ALA A 360 -17.01 -3.83 9.47
CA ALA A 360 -18.04 -3.33 10.37
C ALA A 360 -17.63 -3.50 11.84
N LEU A 361 -17.08 -4.66 12.22
CA LEU A 361 -16.59 -4.91 13.58
C LEU A 361 -15.39 -3.99 13.91
N CYS A 362 -14.45 -3.78 12.97
CA CYS A 362 -13.35 -2.85 13.13
C CYS A 362 -13.85 -1.41 13.31
N SER A 363 -14.79 -0.97 12.49
CA SER A 363 -15.37 0.37 12.59
C SER A 363 -16.11 0.57 13.91
N LEU A 364 -16.92 -0.41 14.33
CA LEU A 364 -17.63 -0.37 15.61
C LEU A 364 -16.68 -0.40 16.81
N SER A 365 -15.51 -1.03 16.70
CA SER A 365 -14.50 -1.03 17.77
C SER A 365 -13.85 0.33 18.02
N LEU A 366 -13.94 1.26 17.05
CA LEU A 366 -13.49 2.66 17.18
C LEU A 366 -14.59 3.58 17.72
N SER A 367 -15.84 3.12 17.71
CA SER A 367 -16.98 3.87 18.27
C SER A 367 -17.05 3.72 19.79
N ASP A 368 -17.97 4.46 20.40
CA ASP A 368 -18.25 4.35 21.85
C ASP A 368 -18.84 2.98 22.24
N TRP A 369 -18.87 2.01 21.34
CA TRP A 369 -19.37 0.66 21.57
C TRP A 369 -18.23 -0.24 22.08
N ASP A 370 -17.95 -0.18 23.37
CA ASP A 370 -16.89 -0.92 24.07
C ASP A 370 -16.94 -2.46 23.95
N ALA A 371 -17.98 -3.01 23.33
CA ALA A 371 -18.21 -4.46 23.26
C ALA A 371 -17.20 -5.22 22.39
N ILE A 372 -16.39 -4.54 21.56
CA ILE A 372 -15.48 -5.17 20.57
C ILE A 372 -14.01 -4.82 20.87
N SER A 373 -13.69 -4.37 22.06
CA SER A 373 -12.30 -4.17 22.50
C SER A 373 -11.75 -5.46 23.12
N ILE A 374 -10.53 -5.84 22.73
CA ILE A 374 -9.81 -6.98 23.30
C ILE A 374 -8.61 -6.44 24.09
N GLY A 375 -8.61 -6.66 25.40
CA GLY A 375 -7.55 -6.14 26.27
C GLY A 375 -7.46 -4.60 26.31
N GLY A 376 -8.60 -3.91 26.13
CA GLY A 376 -8.68 -2.44 26.11
C GLY A 376 -8.19 -1.78 24.81
N LYS A 377 -7.94 -2.56 23.76
CA LYS A 377 -7.57 -2.04 22.42
C LYS A 377 -8.69 -2.31 21.42
N PRO A 378 -9.01 -1.36 20.52
CA PRO A 378 -9.94 -1.59 19.43
C PRO A 378 -9.49 -2.76 18.52
N LEU A 379 -10.47 -3.49 17.98
CA LEU A 379 -10.16 -4.56 17.02
C LEU A 379 -9.38 -4.04 15.79
N PHE A 380 -9.68 -2.82 15.35
CA PHE A 380 -8.96 -2.15 14.27
C PHE A 380 -7.46 -2.09 14.56
N ASP A 381 -7.05 -1.58 15.72
CA ASP A 381 -5.65 -1.44 16.12
C ASP A 381 -4.96 -2.79 16.27
N ILE A 382 -5.69 -3.81 16.75
CA ILE A 382 -5.15 -5.17 16.87
C ILE A 382 -4.86 -5.77 15.51
N LEU A 383 -5.74 -5.61 14.53
CA LEU A 383 -5.54 -6.13 13.18
C LEU A 383 -4.42 -5.37 12.45
N ASP A 384 -4.36 -4.05 12.60
CA ASP A 384 -3.28 -3.23 12.04
C ASP A 384 -1.91 -3.64 12.63
N TYR A 385 -1.82 -3.75 13.96
CA TYR A 385 -0.61 -4.22 14.64
C TYR A 385 -0.20 -5.63 14.21
N LEU A 386 -1.14 -6.58 14.23
CA LEU A 386 -0.88 -7.98 13.87
C LEU A 386 -0.36 -8.11 12.43
N THR A 387 -1.01 -7.42 11.51
CA THR A 387 -0.62 -7.49 10.11
C THR A 387 0.64 -6.68 9.81
N GLY A 388 0.69 -5.42 10.22
CA GLY A 388 1.76 -4.50 9.91
C GLY A 388 3.06 -4.81 10.65
N GLN A 389 2.98 -5.13 11.95
CA GLN A 389 4.16 -5.31 12.79
C GLN A 389 4.64 -6.77 12.87
N ILE A 390 3.77 -7.76 12.62
CA ILE A 390 4.12 -9.16 12.77
C ILE A 390 4.06 -9.91 11.44
N LEU A 391 2.88 -10.01 10.80
CA LEU A 391 2.69 -10.92 9.67
C LEU A 391 3.45 -10.47 8.42
N LEU A 392 3.49 -9.18 8.11
CA LEU A 392 4.25 -8.65 6.96
C LEU A 392 5.74 -8.91 7.09
N PRO A 393 6.43 -8.52 8.19
CA PRO A 393 7.86 -8.80 8.35
C PRO A 393 8.16 -10.31 8.37
N VAL A 394 7.36 -11.11 9.05
CA VAL A 394 7.53 -12.58 9.08
C VAL A 394 7.37 -13.18 7.68
N GLY A 395 6.34 -12.80 6.93
CA GLY A 395 6.11 -13.24 5.55
C GLY A 395 7.26 -12.89 4.62
N GLY A 396 7.73 -11.64 4.65
CA GLY A 396 8.86 -11.16 3.85
C GLY A 396 10.19 -11.83 4.21
N PHE A 397 10.46 -11.98 5.51
CA PHE A 397 11.65 -12.68 6.01
C PHE A 397 11.70 -14.13 5.53
N LEU A 398 10.61 -14.87 5.74
CA LEU A 398 10.51 -16.26 5.31
C LEU A 398 10.56 -16.41 3.78
N THR A 399 9.99 -15.46 3.02
CA THR A 399 10.09 -15.42 1.55
C THR A 399 11.55 -15.27 1.10
N CYS A 400 12.33 -14.40 1.74
CA CYS A 400 13.75 -14.25 1.44
C CYS A 400 14.55 -15.53 1.76
N LEU A 401 14.29 -16.16 2.88
CA LEU A 401 14.91 -17.45 3.21
C LEU A 401 14.51 -18.55 2.22
N PHE A 402 13.24 -18.60 1.84
CA PHE A 402 12.74 -19.58 0.88
C PHE A 402 13.41 -19.43 -0.49
N VAL A 403 13.45 -18.25 -1.06
CA VAL A 403 14.07 -18.00 -2.38
C VAL A 403 15.58 -18.09 -2.32
N GLY A 404 16.19 -17.55 -1.26
CA GLY A 404 17.64 -17.50 -1.13
C GLY A 404 18.29 -18.84 -0.82
N TRP A 405 17.66 -19.68 0.02
CA TRP A 405 18.30 -20.86 0.57
C TRP A 405 17.60 -22.19 0.21
N TYR A 406 16.28 -22.20 0.07
CA TYR A 406 15.52 -23.42 -0.19
C TYR A 406 15.27 -23.67 -1.68
N LEU A 407 14.82 -22.63 -2.41
CA LEU A 407 14.45 -22.80 -3.81
C LEU A 407 15.67 -23.12 -4.68
N PRO A 408 15.59 -24.10 -5.60
CA PRO A 408 16.70 -24.42 -6.49
C PRO A 408 17.19 -23.20 -7.26
N LYS A 409 18.52 -22.91 -7.16
CA LYS A 409 19.16 -21.76 -7.82
C LYS A 409 18.84 -21.68 -9.31
N LYS A 410 18.63 -22.84 -9.97
CA LYS A 410 18.24 -22.90 -11.37
C LYS A 410 16.90 -22.22 -11.63
N ILE A 411 15.87 -22.49 -10.81
CA ILE A 411 14.55 -21.89 -10.93
C ILE A 411 14.66 -20.36 -10.76
N VAL A 412 15.37 -19.93 -9.72
CA VAL A 412 15.58 -18.49 -9.44
C VAL A 412 16.29 -17.81 -10.61
N ARG A 413 17.32 -18.44 -11.18
CA ARG A 413 18.08 -17.90 -12.29
C ARG A 413 17.26 -17.86 -13.58
N ASP A 414 16.57 -18.95 -13.90
CA ASP A 414 15.76 -19.06 -15.11
C ASP A 414 14.66 -17.98 -15.14
N GLU A 415 13.97 -17.79 -14.02
CA GLU A 415 12.96 -16.73 -13.89
C GLU A 415 13.60 -15.33 -13.91
N TYR A 416 14.70 -15.11 -13.18
CA TYR A 416 15.40 -13.81 -13.16
C TYR A 416 15.94 -13.39 -14.53
N THR A 417 16.44 -14.33 -15.32
CA THR A 417 17.02 -14.08 -16.64
C THR A 417 16.02 -14.28 -17.78
N ASN A 418 14.76 -14.49 -17.45
CA ASN A 418 13.73 -14.85 -18.43
C ASN A 418 14.18 -16.00 -19.35
N TYR A 419 14.56 -17.12 -18.72
CA TYR A 419 15.08 -18.33 -19.39
C TYR A 419 16.30 -18.07 -20.29
N GLY A 420 17.18 -17.15 -19.88
CA GLY A 420 18.42 -16.83 -20.57
C GLY A 420 18.27 -15.81 -21.71
N THR A 421 17.07 -15.28 -21.97
CA THR A 421 16.87 -14.23 -22.97
C THR A 421 17.44 -12.88 -22.52
N MET A 422 17.59 -12.68 -21.19
CA MET A 422 18.16 -11.47 -20.60
C MET A 422 19.54 -11.73 -20.01
N ARG A 423 20.42 -10.72 -20.09
CA ARG A 423 21.74 -10.78 -19.47
C ARG A 423 21.61 -10.72 -17.95
N GLY A 424 21.82 -11.81 -17.25
CA GLY A 424 21.80 -11.90 -15.78
C GLY A 424 22.98 -11.21 -15.08
N LYS A 425 23.37 -10.00 -15.53
CA LYS A 425 24.59 -9.28 -15.07
C LYS A 425 24.60 -9.07 -13.54
N PHE A 426 23.44 -8.80 -12.94
CA PHE A 426 23.32 -8.52 -11.51
C PHE A 426 22.76 -9.70 -10.71
N PHE A 427 22.58 -10.88 -11.32
CA PHE A 427 21.97 -12.03 -10.64
C PHE A 427 22.68 -12.44 -9.34
N ASN A 428 24.02 -12.44 -9.34
CA ASN A 428 24.78 -12.84 -8.15
C ASN A 428 24.64 -11.79 -7.02
N ILE A 429 24.58 -10.49 -7.36
CA ILE A 429 24.33 -9.42 -6.39
C ILE A 429 22.92 -9.56 -5.80
N TYR A 430 21.92 -9.70 -6.67
CA TYR A 430 20.54 -9.97 -6.26
C TYR A 430 20.45 -11.17 -5.30
N LEU A 431 21.02 -12.31 -5.70
CA LEU A 431 20.98 -13.52 -4.88
C LEU A 431 21.68 -13.35 -3.53
N SER A 432 22.80 -12.62 -3.47
CA SER A 432 23.50 -12.31 -2.23
C SER A 432 22.66 -11.40 -1.33
N CYS A 433 22.00 -10.38 -1.91
CA CYS A 433 21.08 -9.52 -1.16
C CYS A 433 19.93 -10.34 -0.56
N VAL A 434 19.29 -11.21 -1.34
CA VAL A 434 18.18 -12.04 -0.90
C VAL A 434 18.60 -13.06 0.19
N LYS A 435 19.83 -13.59 0.10
CA LYS A 435 20.34 -14.57 1.08
C LYS A 435 20.70 -13.96 2.43
N TYR A 436 21.28 -12.78 2.42
CA TYR A 436 21.91 -12.23 3.63
C TYR A 436 21.37 -10.85 4.01
N LEU A 437 21.40 -9.88 3.08
CA LEU A 437 21.06 -8.50 3.38
C LEU A 437 19.57 -8.33 3.70
N CYS A 438 18.69 -8.80 2.80
CA CYS A 438 17.24 -8.62 2.98
C CYS A 438 16.72 -9.29 4.27
N PRO A 439 17.06 -10.57 4.59
CA PRO A 439 16.64 -11.17 5.86
C PRO A 439 17.15 -10.42 7.08
N ALA A 440 18.41 -9.95 7.06
CA ALA A 440 18.97 -9.18 8.15
C ALA A 440 18.24 -7.86 8.37
N LEU A 441 17.96 -7.12 7.30
CA LEU A 441 17.22 -5.85 7.36
C LEU A 441 15.77 -6.06 7.81
N ILE A 442 15.07 -7.08 7.31
CA ILE A 442 13.69 -7.39 7.73
C ILE A 442 13.65 -7.80 9.21
N LEU A 443 14.64 -8.57 9.67
CA LEU A 443 14.73 -8.94 11.07
C LEU A 443 14.93 -7.69 11.96
N LEU A 444 15.74 -6.73 11.52
CA LEU A 444 15.91 -5.45 12.23
C LEU A 444 14.59 -4.67 12.29
N ILE A 445 13.85 -4.58 11.19
CA ILE A 445 12.51 -3.98 11.18
C ILE A 445 11.62 -4.66 12.22
N PHE A 446 11.55 -5.99 12.17
CA PHE A 446 10.69 -6.76 13.05
C PHE A 446 11.04 -6.54 14.53
N LEU A 447 12.32 -6.62 14.90
CA LEU A 447 12.76 -6.41 16.27
C LEU A 447 12.51 -4.99 16.79
N HIS A 448 12.64 -3.99 15.92
CA HIS A 448 12.30 -2.60 16.24
C HIS A 448 10.79 -2.42 16.45
N GLN A 449 9.99 -2.98 15.55
CA GLN A 449 8.54 -2.84 15.62
C GLN A 449 7.91 -3.50 16.85
N ILE A 450 8.50 -4.60 17.35
CA ILE A 450 8.04 -5.25 18.58
C ILE A 450 8.72 -4.66 19.86
N GLY A 451 9.53 -3.61 19.72
CA GLY A 451 10.14 -2.89 20.85
C GLY A 451 11.31 -3.60 21.53
N VAL A 452 12.00 -4.50 20.81
CA VAL A 452 13.19 -5.21 21.34
C VAL A 452 14.46 -4.37 21.19
N ILE A 453 14.55 -3.54 20.14
CA ILE A 453 15.71 -2.68 19.84
C ILE A 453 15.30 -1.26 19.56
#